data_283f0eccbb02d31822b0f506b7b34eba
#
_entry.id   283f0eccbb02d31822b0f506b7b34eba
#
_cell.length_a   1.000
_cell.length_b   1.000
_cell.length_c   1.000
_cell.angle_alpha   90.00
_cell.angle_beta   90.00
_cell.angle_gamma   90.00
#
_symmetry.space_group_name_H-M   'P 1'
#
loop_
_entity.id
_entity.type
_entity.pdbx_description
1 polymer ?
#
loop_
_entity_poly.entity_id
_entity_poly.type
_entity_poly.pdbx_seq_one_letter_code
_entity_poly.pdbx_strand_id
1 'polypeptide(L)'
;MKQDKGRGVVIINRDRYVDKCLQFLSSPQFKKSDEDQTSLIEGQVQRALRKIKSHLPEGTYYKLYPTGSSPGKFYGQAKIHKLKESEGVNELPIRPIISNIGTATYQTAKYLSNLLQPLAKSEYTIESTKTFIETLRTKVVLDNHKLVSFDVKSLFTNVPLETTINIILKRIYVNKEIKTGIPKKELKTLLLLCTQSVQFYFNGDLYTQIDGVAMGSPLGPVLANIFMVELEKLIVPVTPEISFWYRYVDDTICFIKNGSLKRILQKLNNFHKNIEFTFEEENNFMIAFLDVLIVHRPDKFDTAVFRKETNTNIYLHWSSFAPDSWKKGTLKVLVSRAFALSSTDYFLKMELDFLTETFVEINGYPKWLVYQTIKLEKEKRNAINITDQISEIQNDSQHKNFQLVVPYQGKKGESIMKRFTNTIVNTFPETKVRVTYTSTRLSSQFNLKDKTPFEHQHNVVYKAKCPDCNHTYVGETGRRLAVRVEEHAETDKTSQVYRHSRAKQHTPVNIQNFEILGSGYKNYFLRKIAESVFIKEHKPILNKQNKSVPIFLFT
;
A
#
# COMPACT_ATOMS: atom_id res chain seq x y z
N MET A 1 7.85 -17.09 -2.53
CA MET A 1 7.45 -15.71 -2.21
C MET A 1 7.54 -14.83 -3.44
N LYS A 2 6.96 -13.63 -3.39
CA LYS A 2 7.17 -12.63 -4.44
C LYS A 2 8.55 -11.99 -4.28
N GLN A 3 9.27 -11.78 -5.36
CA GLN A 3 10.52 -11.00 -5.33
C GLN A 3 10.25 -9.50 -5.11
N ASP A 4 11.24 -8.78 -4.61
CA ASP A 4 11.17 -7.33 -4.34
C ASP A 4 10.98 -6.50 -5.63
N LYS A 5 11.80 -6.75 -6.64
CA LYS A 5 11.71 -6.12 -7.97
C LYS A 5 11.44 -7.16 -9.04
N GLY A 6 10.55 -6.83 -9.99
CA GLY A 6 10.14 -7.74 -11.06
C GLY A 6 8.90 -8.58 -10.72
N ARG A 7 8.57 -9.55 -11.61
CA ARG A 7 7.34 -10.37 -11.54
C ARG A 7 7.58 -11.84 -11.20
N GLY A 8 8.82 -12.22 -10.92
CA GLY A 8 9.18 -13.60 -10.61
C GLY A 8 8.64 -14.09 -9.26
N VAL A 9 8.64 -15.41 -9.12
CA VAL A 9 8.34 -16.11 -7.87
C VAL A 9 9.64 -16.72 -7.36
N VAL A 10 9.93 -16.52 -6.08
CA VAL A 10 11.08 -17.11 -5.40
C VAL A 10 10.62 -18.27 -4.57
N ILE A 11 11.23 -19.43 -4.77
CA ILE A 11 11.07 -20.62 -3.95
C ILE A 11 12.29 -20.70 -3.04
N ILE A 12 12.09 -20.69 -1.74
CA ILE A 12 13.12 -20.80 -0.71
C ILE A 12 12.63 -21.72 0.39
N ASN A 13 13.52 -22.44 1.04
CA ASN A 13 13.22 -23.21 2.23
C ASN A 13 12.72 -22.27 3.35
N ARG A 14 11.67 -22.70 4.08
CA ARG A 14 11.06 -21.90 5.14
C ARG A 14 12.05 -21.54 6.23
N ASP A 15 12.85 -22.49 6.67
CA ASP A 15 13.79 -22.27 7.77
C ASP A 15 14.83 -21.20 7.40
N ARG A 16 15.38 -21.29 6.20
CA ARG A 16 16.32 -20.28 5.68
C ARG A 16 15.68 -18.90 5.56
N TYR A 17 14.42 -18.84 5.14
CA TYR A 17 13.67 -17.59 5.10
C TYR A 17 13.52 -16.99 6.50
N VAL A 18 13.15 -17.82 7.47
CA VAL A 18 13.01 -17.40 8.87
C VAL A 18 14.33 -16.91 9.42
N ASP A 19 15.44 -17.65 9.22
CA ASP A 19 16.77 -17.27 9.67
C ASP A 19 17.21 -15.90 9.11
N LYS A 20 17.01 -15.66 7.81
CA LYS A 20 17.32 -14.34 7.20
C LYS A 20 16.47 -13.21 7.79
N CYS A 21 15.20 -13.47 8.07
CA CYS A 21 14.34 -12.49 8.72
C CYS A 21 14.78 -12.23 10.19
N LEU A 22 15.13 -13.27 10.94
CA LEU A 22 15.62 -13.15 12.32
C LEU A 22 16.97 -12.41 12.37
N GLN A 23 17.88 -12.70 11.45
CA GLN A 23 19.14 -11.97 11.29
C GLN A 23 18.89 -10.46 11.07
N PHE A 24 17.89 -10.09 10.28
CA PHE A 24 17.49 -8.69 10.12
C PHE A 24 16.92 -8.11 11.41
N LEU A 25 16.05 -8.86 12.12
CA LEU A 25 15.40 -8.43 13.37
C LEU A 25 16.35 -8.37 14.58
N SER A 26 17.56 -8.95 14.48
CA SER A 26 18.61 -8.82 15.51
C SER A 26 19.32 -7.45 15.49
N SER A 27 19.03 -6.59 14.50
CA SER A 27 19.59 -5.24 14.43
C SER A 27 19.07 -4.34 15.58
N PRO A 28 19.84 -3.32 16.02
CA PRO A 28 19.49 -2.47 17.17
C PRO A 28 18.15 -1.71 17.01
N GLN A 29 17.61 -1.64 15.79
CA GLN A 29 16.34 -0.98 15.49
C GLN A 29 15.11 -1.77 15.95
N PHE A 30 15.30 -3.05 16.34
CA PHE A 30 14.21 -3.93 16.77
C PHE A 30 14.54 -4.57 18.11
N LYS A 31 13.50 -4.82 18.89
CA LYS A 31 13.58 -5.52 20.17
C LYS A 31 12.49 -6.58 20.24
N LYS A 32 12.85 -7.79 20.68
CA LYS A 32 11.86 -8.81 21.05
C LYS A 32 11.07 -8.31 22.27
N SER A 33 9.76 -8.47 22.25
CA SER A 33 8.84 -8.02 23.30
C SER A 33 8.15 -9.22 23.92
N ASP A 34 8.10 -9.27 25.24
CA ASP A 34 7.45 -10.35 25.98
C ASP A 34 5.95 -10.10 26.17
N GLU A 35 5.51 -8.84 26.03
CA GLU A 35 4.12 -8.42 26.27
C GLU A 35 3.46 -7.80 25.03
N ASP A 36 2.21 -8.19 24.79
CA ASP A 36 1.34 -7.57 23.78
C ASP A 36 0.74 -6.26 24.33
N GLN A 37 1.31 -5.14 23.93
CA GLN A 37 0.84 -3.80 24.31
C GLN A 37 -0.30 -3.28 23.43
N THR A 38 -0.88 -4.07 22.55
CA THR A 38 -1.88 -3.56 21.58
C THR A 38 -3.09 -2.93 22.25
N SER A 39 -3.60 -3.50 23.34
CA SER A 39 -4.73 -2.93 24.09
C SER A 39 -4.36 -1.61 24.77
N LEU A 40 -3.13 -1.50 25.29
CA LEU A 40 -2.61 -0.26 25.83
C LEU A 40 -2.51 0.83 24.75
N ILE A 41 -1.91 0.50 23.62
CA ILE A 41 -1.76 1.41 22.46
C ILE A 41 -3.15 1.81 21.92
N GLU A 42 -4.08 0.87 21.80
CA GLU A 42 -5.46 1.15 21.39
C GLU A 42 -6.12 2.17 22.33
N GLY A 43 -6.00 1.97 23.64
CA GLY A 43 -6.48 2.91 24.64
C GLY A 43 -5.81 4.30 24.57
N GLN A 44 -4.51 4.35 24.28
CA GLN A 44 -3.79 5.62 24.07
C GLN A 44 -4.30 6.39 22.85
N VAL A 45 -4.46 5.70 21.73
CA VAL A 45 -5.00 6.30 20.48
C VAL A 45 -6.44 6.78 20.71
N GLN A 46 -7.29 5.99 21.36
CA GLN A 46 -8.65 6.36 21.71
C GLN A 46 -8.69 7.62 22.58
N ARG A 47 -7.84 7.72 23.59
CA ARG A 47 -7.75 8.93 24.45
C ARG A 47 -7.30 10.15 23.67
N ALA A 48 -6.28 10.01 22.80
CA ALA A 48 -5.81 11.08 21.95
C ALA A 48 -6.89 11.59 20.97
N LEU A 49 -7.63 10.66 20.34
CA LEU A 49 -8.72 10.99 19.42
C LEU A 49 -9.90 11.68 20.12
N ARG A 50 -10.23 11.30 21.36
CA ARG A 50 -11.27 11.99 22.15
C ARG A 50 -10.96 13.47 22.35
N LYS A 51 -9.69 13.83 22.60
CA LYS A 51 -9.26 15.22 22.81
C LYS A 51 -9.43 16.09 21.56
N ILE A 52 -9.35 15.50 20.37
CA ILE A 52 -9.46 16.22 19.11
C ILE A 52 -10.80 16.01 18.40
N LYS A 53 -11.79 15.37 19.04
CA LYS A 53 -13.07 15.04 18.41
C LYS A 53 -13.76 16.24 17.77
N SER A 54 -13.76 17.39 18.46
CA SER A 54 -14.35 18.65 17.97
C SER A 54 -13.54 19.32 16.84
N HIS A 55 -12.29 18.88 16.63
CA HIS A 55 -11.40 19.43 15.62
C HIS A 55 -11.39 18.58 14.33
N LEU A 56 -12.08 17.44 14.32
CA LEU A 56 -12.14 16.53 13.17
C LEU A 56 -13.41 16.81 12.34
N PRO A 57 -13.34 16.65 11.02
CA PRO A 57 -14.52 16.68 10.16
C PRO A 57 -15.58 15.65 10.63
N GLU A 58 -16.85 15.97 10.36
CA GLU A 58 -17.98 15.11 10.73
C GLU A 58 -17.80 13.66 10.27
N GLY A 59 -18.13 12.71 11.13
CA GLY A 59 -17.99 11.27 10.86
C GLY A 59 -16.53 10.74 10.84
N THR A 60 -15.51 11.61 10.81
CA THR A 60 -14.11 11.19 10.76
C THR A 60 -13.68 10.53 12.06
N TYR A 61 -14.10 11.05 13.22
CA TYR A 61 -13.78 10.47 14.52
C TYR A 61 -14.08 8.96 14.58
N TYR A 62 -15.28 8.55 14.16
CA TYR A 62 -15.69 7.14 14.20
C TYR A 62 -14.91 6.25 13.23
N LYS A 63 -14.44 6.80 12.11
CA LYS A 63 -13.57 6.08 11.15
C LYS A 63 -12.15 5.86 11.69
N LEU A 64 -11.68 6.80 12.53
CA LEU A 64 -10.34 6.74 13.13
C LEU A 64 -10.32 5.93 14.42
N TYR A 65 -11.43 5.85 15.14
CA TYR A 65 -11.52 5.24 16.47
C TYR A 65 -11.25 3.74 16.38
N PRO A 66 -10.10 3.26 16.91
CA PRO A 66 -9.72 1.86 16.77
C PRO A 66 -10.54 0.97 17.70
N THR A 67 -10.92 -0.20 17.21
CA THR A 67 -11.58 -1.26 17.98
C THR A 67 -11.09 -2.61 17.47
N GLY A 68 -10.71 -3.51 18.39
CA GLY A 68 -10.26 -4.84 18.01
C GLY A 68 -8.94 -4.84 17.23
N SER A 69 -7.99 -4.04 17.66
CA SER A 69 -6.68 -3.96 17.02
C SER A 69 -5.84 -5.22 17.26
N SER A 70 -4.89 -5.47 16.35
CA SER A 70 -3.89 -6.53 16.47
C SER A 70 -2.50 -5.96 16.20
N PRO A 71 -1.42 -6.59 16.69
CA PRO A 71 -0.08 -6.23 16.27
C PRO A 71 0.09 -6.28 14.76
N GLY A 72 1.04 -5.53 14.23
CA GLY A 72 1.44 -5.62 12.84
C GLY A 72 1.94 -7.03 12.47
N LYS A 73 2.28 -7.24 11.21
CA LYS A 73 2.85 -8.51 10.73
C LYS A 73 4.07 -8.24 9.88
N PHE A 74 5.20 -8.82 10.29
CA PHE A 74 6.43 -8.74 9.52
C PHE A 74 6.46 -9.81 8.41
N TYR A 75 7.07 -9.47 7.29
CA TYR A 75 7.47 -10.41 6.25
C TYR A 75 8.58 -9.81 5.39
N GLY A 76 9.46 -10.67 4.89
CA GLY A 76 10.54 -10.29 3.97
C GLY A 76 10.16 -10.51 2.51
N GLN A 77 10.63 -9.65 1.61
CA GLN A 77 10.60 -9.88 0.16
C GLN A 77 12.04 -10.08 -0.34
N ALA A 78 12.24 -11.08 -1.19
CA ALA A 78 13.56 -11.44 -1.70
C ALA A 78 14.11 -10.40 -2.67
N LYS A 79 15.31 -9.86 -2.42
CA LYS A 79 16.03 -8.93 -3.30
C LYS A 79 16.97 -9.69 -4.25
N ILE A 80 16.42 -10.51 -5.16
CA ILE A 80 17.21 -11.32 -6.09
C ILE A 80 18.20 -10.48 -6.90
N HIS A 81 17.79 -9.27 -7.30
CA HIS A 81 18.61 -8.34 -8.06
C HIS A 81 19.90 -7.85 -7.34
N LYS A 82 20.04 -8.15 -6.04
CA LYS A 82 21.24 -7.85 -5.24
C LYS A 82 22.06 -9.11 -4.92
N LEU A 83 21.63 -10.27 -5.39
CA LEU A 83 22.37 -11.51 -5.23
C LEU A 83 23.47 -11.55 -6.29
N LYS A 84 24.72 -11.69 -5.88
CA LYS A 84 25.84 -11.88 -6.80
C LYS A 84 25.85 -13.31 -7.31
N GLU A 85 26.28 -13.54 -8.55
CA GLU A 85 26.33 -14.88 -9.15
C GLU A 85 27.18 -15.87 -8.34
N SER A 86 28.20 -15.38 -7.63
CA SER A 86 29.04 -16.17 -6.71
C SER A 86 28.38 -16.46 -5.36
N GLU A 87 27.28 -15.79 -5.01
CA GLU A 87 26.57 -15.93 -3.75
C GLU A 87 25.43 -16.90 -3.92
N GLY A 88 25.40 -17.98 -3.15
CA GLY A 88 24.30 -18.94 -3.17
C GLY A 88 22.99 -18.31 -2.64
N VAL A 89 21.85 -18.96 -2.90
CA VAL A 89 20.52 -18.54 -2.41
C VAL A 89 20.49 -18.30 -0.88
N ASN A 90 21.50 -18.82 -0.16
CA ASN A 90 21.69 -18.65 1.27
C ASN A 90 21.99 -17.19 1.68
N GLU A 91 22.61 -16.41 0.78
CA GLU A 91 22.97 -15.00 1.02
C GLU A 91 21.90 -14.02 0.51
N LEU A 92 20.72 -14.51 0.15
CA LEU A 92 19.63 -13.73 -0.41
C LEU A 92 19.21 -12.59 0.53
N PRO A 93 19.46 -11.32 0.15
CA PRO A 93 19.00 -10.18 0.97
C PRO A 93 17.48 -10.05 0.90
N ILE A 94 16.90 -9.59 2.01
CA ILE A 94 15.46 -9.37 2.11
C ILE A 94 15.12 -7.87 2.18
N ARG A 95 13.94 -7.48 1.70
CA ARG A 95 13.30 -6.21 2.04
C ARG A 95 12.34 -6.46 3.18
N PRO A 96 12.56 -5.87 4.37
CA PRO A 96 11.65 -6.01 5.50
C PRO A 96 10.38 -5.19 5.26
N ILE A 97 9.23 -5.80 5.50
CA ILE A 97 7.95 -5.12 5.43
C ILE A 97 7.16 -5.41 6.70
N ILE A 98 6.74 -4.36 7.40
CA ILE A 98 5.87 -4.45 8.57
C ILE A 98 4.48 -3.97 8.15
N SER A 99 3.56 -4.91 7.96
CA SER A 99 2.18 -4.58 7.61
C SER A 99 1.45 -4.05 8.84
N ASN A 100 1.13 -2.76 8.84
CA ASN A 100 0.40 -2.11 9.93
C ASN A 100 -1.14 -2.20 9.76
N ILE A 101 -1.63 -2.94 8.76
CA ILE A 101 -3.06 -3.11 8.54
C ILE A 101 -3.68 -3.86 9.71
N GLY A 102 -4.65 -3.25 10.40
CA GLY A 102 -5.32 -3.81 11.58
C GLY A 102 -4.70 -3.39 12.91
N THR A 103 -3.61 -2.61 12.91
CA THR A 103 -3.08 -2.01 14.15
C THR A 103 -3.93 -0.83 14.60
N ALA A 104 -3.85 -0.49 15.89
CA ALA A 104 -4.59 0.63 16.49
C ALA A 104 -4.28 1.98 15.84
N THR A 105 -3.08 2.14 15.30
CA THR A 105 -2.60 3.40 14.71
C THR A 105 -2.86 3.52 13.22
N TYR A 106 -3.23 2.44 12.51
CA TYR A 106 -3.28 2.42 11.04
C TYR A 106 -4.18 3.48 10.43
N GLN A 107 -5.43 3.62 10.91
CA GLN A 107 -6.38 4.58 10.36
C GLN A 107 -5.96 6.03 10.68
N THR A 108 -5.45 6.26 11.89
CA THR A 108 -4.90 7.56 12.29
C THR A 108 -3.68 7.92 11.46
N ALA A 109 -2.76 6.98 11.23
CA ALA A 109 -1.59 7.17 10.38
C ALA A 109 -1.98 7.50 8.93
N LYS A 110 -3.02 6.83 8.40
CA LYS A 110 -3.56 7.10 7.06
C LYS A 110 -4.19 8.50 6.96
N TYR A 111 -4.93 8.91 7.97
CA TYR A 111 -5.51 10.25 8.06
C TYR A 111 -4.43 11.32 8.10
N LEU A 112 -3.43 11.16 8.99
CA LEU A 112 -2.31 12.08 9.11
C LEU A 112 -1.47 12.13 7.83
N SER A 113 -1.26 10.99 7.16
CA SER A 113 -0.58 10.95 5.87
C SER A 113 -1.27 11.84 4.84
N ASN A 114 -2.60 11.74 4.71
CA ASN A 114 -3.35 12.60 3.79
C ASN A 114 -3.30 14.08 4.20
N LEU A 115 -3.39 14.39 5.49
CA LEU A 115 -3.33 15.74 6.03
C LEU A 115 -1.98 16.41 5.76
N LEU A 116 -0.89 15.65 5.86
CA LEU A 116 0.48 16.15 5.72
C LEU A 116 1.00 16.12 4.26
N GLN A 117 0.25 15.50 3.33
CA GLN A 117 0.66 15.38 1.93
C GLN A 117 1.11 16.69 1.26
N PRO A 118 0.47 17.86 1.51
CA PRO A 118 0.94 19.12 0.93
C PRO A 118 2.36 19.51 1.38
N LEU A 119 2.77 19.14 2.61
CA LEU A 119 4.12 19.41 3.12
C LEU A 119 5.19 18.50 2.48
N ALA A 120 4.79 17.39 1.88
CA ALA A 120 5.68 16.41 1.25
C ALA A 120 6.07 16.77 -0.19
N LYS A 121 5.60 17.91 -0.70
CA LYS A 121 5.85 18.40 -2.06
C LYS A 121 6.68 19.68 -2.05
N SER A 122 7.54 19.83 -3.05
CA SER A 122 8.33 21.02 -3.34
C SER A 122 8.46 21.19 -4.86
N GLU A 123 9.08 22.25 -5.31
CA GLU A 123 9.45 22.47 -6.70
C GLU A 123 10.39 21.39 -7.27
N TYR A 124 11.09 20.69 -6.39
CA TYR A 124 11.99 19.58 -6.74
C TYR A 124 11.28 18.24 -6.85
N THR A 125 10.03 18.14 -6.39
CA THR A 125 9.29 16.88 -6.30
C THR A 125 8.60 16.54 -7.61
N ILE A 126 8.93 15.40 -8.19
CA ILE A 126 8.28 14.86 -9.39
C ILE A 126 7.09 14.00 -8.97
N GLU A 127 5.93 14.23 -9.58
CA GLU A 127 4.70 13.46 -9.30
C GLU A 127 4.55 12.23 -10.20
N SER A 128 5.07 12.30 -11.42
CA SER A 128 4.99 11.21 -12.40
C SER A 128 6.11 11.29 -13.43
N THR A 129 6.43 10.17 -14.07
CA THR A 129 7.37 10.13 -15.18
C THR A 129 6.97 11.06 -16.33
N LYS A 130 5.66 11.21 -16.58
CA LYS A 130 5.15 12.11 -17.65
C LYS A 130 5.50 13.58 -17.33
N THR A 131 5.19 14.05 -16.12
CA THR A 131 5.52 15.42 -15.70
C THR A 131 7.03 15.67 -15.69
N PHE A 132 7.81 14.64 -15.32
CA PHE A 132 9.27 14.72 -15.40
C PHE A 132 9.77 14.97 -16.83
N ILE A 133 9.29 14.21 -17.82
CA ILE A 133 9.70 14.37 -19.23
C ILE A 133 9.28 15.74 -19.76
N GLU A 134 8.07 16.20 -19.45
CA GLU A 134 7.60 17.52 -19.83
C GLU A 134 8.51 18.61 -19.27
N THR A 135 8.89 18.50 -18.02
CA THR A 135 9.83 19.42 -17.35
C THR A 135 11.24 19.33 -17.94
N LEU A 136 11.73 18.12 -18.20
CA LEU A 136 13.07 17.90 -18.76
C LEU A 136 13.23 18.54 -20.15
N ARG A 137 12.18 18.48 -20.99
CA ARG A 137 12.17 19.11 -22.33
C ARG A 137 12.34 20.62 -22.30
N THR A 138 12.01 21.27 -21.19
CA THR A 138 12.18 22.72 -21.03
C THR A 138 13.57 23.12 -20.53
N LYS A 139 14.43 22.15 -20.18
CA LYS A 139 15.75 22.43 -19.63
C LYS A 139 16.78 22.63 -20.73
N VAL A 140 17.59 23.67 -20.51
CA VAL A 140 18.73 23.99 -21.36
C VAL A 140 19.89 23.10 -20.99
N VAL A 141 20.57 22.53 -21.97
CA VAL A 141 21.83 21.82 -21.78
C VAL A 141 22.94 22.86 -21.66
N LEU A 142 23.77 22.72 -20.61
CA LEU A 142 24.89 23.60 -20.35
C LEU A 142 26.19 22.86 -20.61
N ASP A 143 27.12 23.55 -21.26
CA ASP A 143 28.47 23.04 -21.44
C ASP A 143 29.12 22.74 -20.09
N ASN A 144 30.02 21.75 -20.08
CA ASN A 144 30.76 21.36 -18.88
C ASN A 144 29.87 20.92 -17.70
N HIS A 145 28.67 20.36 -18.00
CA HIS A 145 27.79 19.74 -17.02
C HIS A 145 27.53 18.28 -17.38
N LYS A 146 27.11 17.50 -16.37
CA LYS A 146 26.72 16.11 -16.52
C LYS A 146 25.51 15.75 -15.68
N LEU A 147 24.81 14.71 -16.09
CA LEU A 147 23.72 14.11 -15.32
C LEU A 147 24.28 13.18 -14.24
N VAL A 148 23.74 13.31 -13.05
CA VAL A 148 24.05 12.44 -11.89
C VAL A 148 22.75 12.05 -11.20
N SER A 149 22.63 10.78 -10.87
CA SER A 149 21.56 10.27 -10.01
C SER A 149 22.07 10.08 -8.60
N PHE A 150 21.27 10.48 -7.61
CA PHE A 150 21.54 10.18 -6.19
C PHE A 150 20.46 9.26 -5.64
N ASP A 151 20.87 8.30 -4.81
CA ASP A 151 20.00 7.40 -4.05
C ASP A 151 20.33 7.50 -2.57
N VAL A 152 19.30 7.43 -1.70
CA VAL A 152 19.48 7.46 -0.25
C VAL A 152 19.47 6.05 0.31
N LYS A 153 20.57 5.64 0.96
CA LYS A 153 20.65 4.31 1.58
C LYS A 153 19.56 4.13 2.63
N SER A 154 18.65 3.18 2.38
CA SER A 154 17.61 2.77 3.33
C SER A 154 16.83 3.94 3.94
N LEU A 155 16.40 4.91 3.12
CA LEU A 155 15.76 6.15 3.57
C LEU A 155 14.72 5.93 4.68
N PHE A 156 13.75 5.03 4.50
CA PHE A 156 12.64 4.83 5.44
C PHE A 156 13.08 4.40 6.84
N THR A 157 14.09 3.53 6.94
CA THR A 157 14.61 3.07 8.24
C THR A 157 15.53 4.09 8.91
N ASN A 158 16.03 5.06 8.15
CA ASN A 158 17.00 6.05 8.60
C ASN A 158 16.43 7.47 8.76
N VAL A 159 15.14 7.70 8.42
CA VAL A 159 14.48 9.01 8.63
C VAL A 159 14.51 9.36 10.12
N PRO A 160 15.12 10.50 10.51
CA PRO A 160 15.18 10.93 11.91
C PRO A 160 13.81 11.46 12.36
N LEU A 161 13.06 10.60 13.07
CA LEU A 161 11.65 10.84 13.43
C LEU A 161 11.46 12.13 14.23
N GLU A 162 12.26 12.36 15.27
CA GLU A 162 12.12 13.55 16.12
C GLU A 162 12.36 14.84 15.32
N THR A 163 13.43 14.88 14.53
CA THR A 163 13.75 16.01 13.65
C THR A 163 12.61 16.26 12.67
N THR A 164 12.10 15.20 12.03
CA THR A 164 11.01 15.31 11.05
C THR A 164 9.71 15.81 11.69
N ILE A 165 9.36 15.32 12.87
CA ILE A 165 8.17 15.79 13.60
C ILE A 165 8.33 17.27 13.96
N ASN A 166 9.51 17.71 14.40
CA ASN A 166 9.77 19.10 14.71
C ASN A 166 9.67 20.00 13.45
N ILE A 167 10.17 19.54 12.30
CA ILE A 167 9.99 20.20 11.00
C ILE A 167 8.49 20.37 10.69
N ILE A 168 7.70 19.32 10.81
CA ILE A 168 6.24 19.33 10.58
C ILE A 168 5.58 20.38 11.48
N LEU A 169 5.86 20.35 12.78
CA LEU A 169 5.26 21.27 13.73
C LEU A 169 5.66 22.73 13.47
N LYS A 170 6.92 22.99 13.07
CA LYS A 170 7.38 24.31 12.65
C LYS A 170 6.63 24.80 11.41
N ARG A 171 6.55 23.98 10.37
CA ARG A 171 5.90 24.34 9.10
C ARG A 171 4.40 24.60 9.26
N ILE A 172 3.71 23.85 10.15
CA ILE A 172 2.27 24.02 10.40
C ILE A 172 1.98 25.23 11.31
N TYR A 173 2.64 25.31 12.47
CA TYR A 173 2.24 26.26 13.51
C TYR A 173 3.05 27.56 13.54
N VAL A 174 4.25 27.57 12.99
CA VAL A 174 5.07 28.79 12.87
C VAL A 174 4.93 29.37 11.47
N ASN A 175 5.21 28.57 10.44
CA ASN A 175 5.17 29.03 9.04
C ASN A 175 3.75 29.10 8.48
N LYS A 176 2.77 28.40 9.11
CA LYS A 176 1.35 28.35 8.70
C LYS A 176 1.14 27.86 7.26
N GLU A 177 1.98 26.92 6.78
CA GLU A 177 1.93 26.40 5.41
C GLU A 177 0.63 25.63 5.13
N ILE A 178 0.06 24.95 6.14
CA ILE A 178 -1.24 24.29 6.06
C ILE A 178 -2.06 24.51 7.34
N LYS A 179 -3.40 24.46 7.21
CA LYS A 179 -4.33 24.51 8.34
C LYS A 179 -4.80 23.10 8.67
N THR A 180 -4.56 22.64 9.88
CA THR A 180 -4.96 21.28 10.31
C THR A 180 -6.21 21.26 11.19
N GLY A 181 -6.53 22.38 11.84
CA GLY A 181 -7.55 22.46 12.90
C GLY A 181 -7.16 21.74 14.21
N ILE A 182 -6.13 20.88 14.19
CA ILE A 182 -5.69 20.10 15.36
C ILE A 182 -4.68 20.94 16.16
N PRO A 183 -4.80 21.04 17.51
CA PRO A 183 -3.82 21.76 18.33
C PRO A 183 -2.43 21.11 18.27
N LYS A 184 -1.36 21.92 18.40
CA LYS A 184 0.05 21.48 18.25
C LYS A 184 0.42 20.27 19.11
N LYS A 185 0.02 20.30 20.40
CA LYS A 185 0.33 19.23 21.37
C LYS A 185 -0.30 17.90 20.95
N GLU A 186 -1.55 17.93 20.55
CA GLU A 186 -2.33 16.78 20.15
C GLU A 186 -1.81 16.19 18.83
N LEU A 187 -1.46 17.03 17.85
CA LEU A 187 -0.83 16.57 16.60
C LEU A 187 0.50 15.89 16.88
N LYS A 188 1.36 16.47 17.73
CA LYS A 188 2.62 15.83 18.15
C LYS A 188 2.36 14.47 18.78
N THR A 189 1.39 14.37 19.69
CA THR A 189 1.03 13.11 20.37
C THR A 189 0.58 12.04 19.36
N LEU A 190 -0.27 12.39 18.40
CA LEU A 190 -0.73 11.44 17.36
C LEU A 190 0.41 10.97 16.45
N LEU A 191 1.31 11.88 16.05
CA LEU A 191 2.49 11.52 15.24
C LEU A 191 3.40 10.55 15.99
N LEU A 192 3.69 10.81 17.27
CA LEU A 192 4.51 9.92 18.10
C LEU A 192 3.84 8.54 18.27
N LEU A 193 2.55 8.48 18.59
CA LEU A 193 1.82 7.22 18.68
C LEU A 193 1.86 6.39 17.39
N CYS A 194 1.78 7.06 16.23
CA CYS A 194 1.81 6.39 14.94
C CYS A 194 3.20 5.94 14.47
N THR A 195 4.27 6.41 15.11
CA THR A 195 5.65 6.13 14.70
C THR A 195 6.46 5.31 15.71
N GLN A 196 6.24 5.51 17.00
CA GLN A 196 7.04 4.88 18.06
C GLN A 196 6.42 3.60 18.66
N SER A 197 5.13 3.35 18.44
CA SER A 197 4.41 2.23 19.06
C SER A 197 4.11 1.13 18.04
N VAL A 198 5.11 0.66 17.30
CA VAL A 198 4.93 -0.34 16.25
C VAL A 198 5.33 -1.71 16.73
N GLN A 199 4.34 -2.47 17.25
CA GLN A 199 4.52 -3.89 17.56
C GLN A 199 4.07 -4.77 16.39
N PHE A 200 4.74 -5.90 16.17
CA PHE A 200 4.42 -6.84 15.11
C PHE A 200 4.83 -8.27 15.46
N TYR A 201 4.12 -9.23 14.86
CA TYR A 201 4.45 -10.65 14.93
C TYR A 201 5.41 -11.07 13.84
N PHE A 202 6.33 -11.96 14.18
CA PHE A 202 7.11 -12.75 13.25
C PHE A 202 7.47 -14.10 13.84
N ASN A 203 7.14 -15.18 13.14
CA ASN A 203 7.40 -16.59 13.51
C ASN A 203 6.93 -16.96 14.92
N GLY A 204 5.77 -16.44 15.31
CA GLY A 204 5.17 -16.67 16.63
C GLY A 204 5.63 -15.73 17.73
N ASP A 205 6.73 -15.00 17.54
CA ASP A 205 7.27 -14.03 18.49
C ASP A 205 6.78 -12.61 18.20
N LEU A 206 6.74 -11.80 19.26
CA LEU A 206 6.38 -10.39 19.21
C LEU A 206 7.64 -9.52 19.24
N TYR A 207 7.68 -8.53 18.36
CA TYR A 207 8.77 -7.55 18.23
C TYR A 207 8.23 -6.13 18.29
N THR A 208 9.09 -5.20 18.72
CA THR A 208 8.82 -3.75 18.67
C THR A 208 9.90 -3.07 17.84
N GLN A 209 9.50 -2.21 16.90
CA GLN A 209 10.42 -1.31 16.22
C GLN A 209 10.71 -0.11 17.11
N ILE A 210 12.01 0.16 17.39
CA ILE A 210 12.46 1.20 18.30
C ILE A 210 12.75 2.51 17.54
N ASP A 211 13.32 2.44 16.33
CA ASP A 211 13.72 3.59 15.54
C ASP A 211 13.38 3.43 14.05
N GLY A 212 13.34 4.55 13.33
CA GLY A 212 12.94 4.61 11.94
C GLY A 212 11.44 4.48 11.70
N VAL A 213 11.03 4.53 10.43
CA VAL A 213 9.63 4.37 10.02
C VAL A 213 9.40 2.99 9.44
N ALA A 214 8.38 2.30 9.92
CA ALA A 214 8.01 0.98 9.43
C ALA A 214 7.68 1.01 7.93
N MET A 215 8.38 0.18 7.13
CA MET A 215 8.03 -0.04 5.72
C MET A 215 6.69 -0.76 5.63
N GLY A 216 5.61 0.00 5.51
CA GLY A 216 4.21 -0.46 5.53
C GLY A 216 3.32 0.42 6.39
N SER A 217 3.89 1.39 7.12
CA SER A 217 3.14 2.48 7.73
C SER A 217 2.67 3.46 6.64
N PRO A 218 1.40 3.91 6.67
CA PRO A 218 0.93 4.95 5.75
C PRO A 218 1.69 6.28 5.89
N LEU A 219 2.27 6.57 7.06
CA LEU A 219 3.05 7.78 7.31
C LEU A 219 4.47 7.73 6.74
N GLY A 220 5.03 6.53 6.53
CA GLY A 220 6.42 6.36 6.10
C GLY A 220 6.82 7.23 4.91
N PRO A 221 6.15 7.10 3.77
CA PRO A 221 6.49 7.88 2.57
C PRO A 221 6.37 9.39 2.76
N VAL A 222 5.36 9.84 3.52
CA VAL A 222 5.12 11.28 3.75
C VAL A 222 6.19 11.87 4.66
N LEU A 223 6.55 11.20 5.75
CA LEU A 223 7.62 11.64 6.65
C LEU A 223 8.97 11.70 5.93
N ALA A 224 9.30 10.67 5.17
CA ALA A 224 10.53 10.65 4.37
C ALA A 224 10.56 11.81 3.36
N ASN A 225 9.47 12.05 2.64
CA ASN A 225 9.38 13.16 1.70
C ASN A 225 9.48 14.53 2.38
N ILE A 226 8.84 14.74 3.54
CA ILE A 226 8.93 16.02 4.28
C ILE A 226 10.37 16.29 4.72
N PHE A 227 11.08 15.28 5.21
CA PHE A 227 12.48 15.38 5.57
C PHE A 227 13.35 15.74 4.36
N MET A 228 13.14 15.06 3.23
CA MET A 228 13.87 15.34 2.00
C MET A 228 13.58 16.72 1.43
N VAL A 229 12.34 17.19 1.50
CA VAL A 229 11.97 18.57 1.09
C VAL A 229 12.71 19.61 1.92
N GLU A 230 12.89 19.40 3.22
CA GLU A 230 13.65 20.31 4.08
C GLU A 230 15.13 20.32 3.70
N LEU A 231 15.72 19.15 3.45
CA LEU A 231 17.10 19.03 2.95
C LEU A 231 17.28 19.80 1.64
N GLU A 232 16.38 19.58 0.69
CA GLU A 232 16.42 20.19 -0.63
C GLU A 232 16.33 21.73 -0.55
N LYS A 233 15.40 22.24 0.24
CA LYS A 233 15.24 23.70 0.46
C LYS A 233 16.48 24.35 1.05
N LEU A 234 17.25 23.63 1.84
CA LEU A 234 18.45 24.17 2.51
C LEU A 234 19.73 24.02 1.67
N ILE A 235 19.84 22.97 0.84
CA ILE A 235 21.08 22.66 0.10
C ILE A 235 21.04 23.15 -1.35
N VAL A 236 19.95 22.89 -2.08
CA VAL A 236 19.92 23.13 -3.53
C VAL A 236 20.09 24.61 -3.88
N PRO A 237 19.36 25.57 -3.26
CA PRO A 237 19.48 27.00 -3.62
C PRO A 237 20.85 27.61 -3.33
N VAL A 238 21.60 27.05 -2.38
CA VAL A 238 22.95 27.55 -1.98
C VAL A 238 24.08 26.76 -2.65
N THR A 239 23.77 25.98 -3.67
CA THR A 239 24.76 25.16 -4.42
C THR A 239 24.66 25.50 -5.91
N PRO A 240 25.32 26.58 -6.38
CA PRO A 240 25.18 27.10 -7.74
C PRO A 240 25.67 26.14 -8.84
N GLU A 241 26.40 25.10 -8.45
CA GLU A 241 26.87 24.05 -9.37
C GLU A 241 25.76 23.09 -9.79
N ILE A 242 24.58 23.15 -9.17
CA ILE A 242 23.40 22.36 -9.52
C ILE A 242 22.53 23.20 -10.45
N SER A 243 22.44 22.82 -11.72
CA SER A 243 21.60 23.49 -12.71
C SER A 243 20.12 23.13 -12.54
N PHE A 244 19.83 21.85 -12.31
CA PHE A 244 18.53 21.38 -11.88
C PHE A 244 18.63 20.19 -10.95
N TRP A 245 17.60 19.99 -10.14
CA TRP A 245 17.44 18.90 -9.17
C TRP A 245 16.00 18.43 -9.18
N TYR A 246 15.76 17.11 -9.39
CA TYR A 246 14.43 16.52 -9.34
C TYR A 246 14.45 15.22 -8.56
N ARG A 247 13.46 15.00 -7.71
CA ARG A 247 13.36 13.83 -6.85
C ARG A 247 12.00 13.14 -6.95
N TYR A 248 12.04 11.83 -6.99
CA TYR A 248 10.89 10.95 -6.82
C TYR A 248 11.15 10.01 -5.63
N VAL A 249 10.61 10.33 -4.46
CA VAL A 249 10.80 9.62 -3.17
C VAL A 249 12.27 9.61 -2.76
N ASP A 250 13.00 8.50 -2.99
CA ASP A 250 14.42 8.28 -2.72
C ASP A 250 15.31 8.49 -3.95
N ASP A 251 14.81 8.25 -5.14
CA ASP A 251 15.53 8.44 -6.40
C ASP A 251 15.61 9.92 -6.77
N THR A 252 16.82 10.43 -7.03
CA THR A 252 17.06 11.82 -7.43
C THR A 252 17.84 11.89 -8.73
N ILE A 253 17.51 12.83 -9.60
CA ILE A 253 18.28 13.17 -10.80
C ILE A 253 18.66 14.64 -10.78
N CYS A 254 19.90 14.96 -11.09
CA CYS A 254 20.35 16.33 -11.17
C CYS A 254 21.34 16.52 -12.32
N PHE A 255 21.48 17.78 -12.76
CA PHE A 255 22.44 18.22 -13.76
C PHE A 255 23.43 19.15 -13.09
N ILE A 256 24.69 18.74 -13.02
CA ILE A 256 25.70 19.40 -12.22
C ILE A 256 26.95 19.75 -13.03
N LYS A 257 27.64 20.79 -12.62
CA LYS A 257 28.93 21.19 -13.20
C LYS A 257 29.98 20.10 -12.99
N ASN A 258 30.76 19.80 -14.03
CA ASN A 258 31.84 18.83 -13.96
C ASN A 258 32.84 19.18 -12.85
N GLY A 259 33.33 18.16 -12.13
CA GLY A 259 34.23 18.33 -10.99
C GLY A 259 33.58 18.71 -9.66
N SER A 260 32.26 19.04 -9.61
CA SER A 260 31.58 19.46 -8.36
C SER A 260 30.99 18.30 -7.55
N LEU A 261 30.91 17.09 -8.10
CA LEU A 261 30.21 15.93 -7.52
C LEU A 261 30.65 15.64 -6.07
N LYS A 262 31.95 15.55 -5.81
CA LYS A 262 32.46 15.23 -4.46
C LYS A 262 32.02 16.27 -3.42
N ARG A 263 32.04 17.55 -3.78
CA ARG A 263 31.61 18.63 -2.89
C ARG A 263 30.10 18.59 -2.62
N ILE A 264 29.31 18.33 -3.66
CA ILE A 264 27.85 18.20 -3.52
C ILE A 264 27.51 17.00 -2.63
N LEU A 265 28.12 15.83 -2.89
CA LEU A 265 27.92 14.63 -2.08
C LEU A 265 28.28 14.86 -0.61
N GLN A 266 29.40 15.56 -0.35
CA GLN A 266 29.81 15.90 1.00
C GLN A 266 28.80 16.79 1.69
N LYS A 267 28.25 17.82 1.02
CA LYS A 267 27.19 18.67 1.56
C LYS A 267 25.92 17.87 1.91
N LEU A 268 25.52 16.95 1.03
CA LEU A 268 24.35 16.09 1.24
C LEU A 268 24.55 15.17 2.45
N ASN A 269 25.71 14.51 2.55
CA ASN A 269 26.00 13.57 3.64
C ASN A 269 26.27 14.27 4.99
N ASN A 270 26.67 15.53 4.99
CA ASN A 270 26.84 16.31 6.22
C ASN A 270 25.51 16.87 6.77
N PHE A 271 24.39 16.75 6.04
CA PHE A 271 23.11 17.30 6.47
C PHE A 271 22.57 16.61 7.74
N HIS A 272 22.66 15.29 7.78
CA HIS A 272 22.22 14.53 8.95
C HIS A 272 22.98 13.20 9.06
N LYS A 273 23.45 12.84 10.27
CA LYS A 273 24.26 11.64 10.55
C LYS A 273 23.63 10.30 10.13
N ASN A 274 22.29 10.23 10.06
CA ASN A 274 21.56 9.00 9.70
C ASN A 274 21.35 8.87 8.19
N ILE A 275 21.63 9.89 7.40
CA ILE A 275 21.34 9.90 5.96
C ILE A 275 22.65 9.81 5.18
N GLU A 276 22.72 8.83 4.32
CA GLU A 276 23.86 8.61 3.45
C GLU A 276 23.39 8.50 1.99
N PHE A 277 23.95 9.37 1.14
CA PHE A 277 23.71 9.36 -0.29
C PHE A 277 24.77 8.54 -1.01
N THR A 278 24.33 7.76 -1.98
CA THR A 278 25.14 7.19 -3.04
C THR A 278 24.85 7.88 -4.36
N PHE A 279 25.68 7.68 -5.37
CA PHE A 279 25.50 8.34 -6.67
C PHE A 279 25.84 7.39 -7.82
N GLU A 280 25.25 7.68 -8.97
CA GLU A 280 25.59 7.12 -10.28
C GLU A 280 25.77 8.28 -11.25
N GLU A 281 26.85 8.28 -12.02
CA GLU A 281 27.09 9.27 -13.06
C GLU A 281 26.60 8.76 -14.41
N GLU A 282 26.24 9.66 -15.33
CA GLU A 282 25.95 9.26 -16.70
C GLU A 282 27.14 8.52 -17.33
N ASN A 283 26.82 7.46 -18.05
CA ASN A 283 27.79 6.70 -18.81
C ASN A 283 27.48 6.81 -20.31
N ASN A 284 28.47 7.16 -21.13
CA ASN A 284 28.26 7.43 -22.55
C ASN A 284 27.11 8.40 -22.82
N PHE A 285 27.00 9.48 -22.02
CA PHE A 285 25.92 10.47 -22.10
C PHE A 285 24.53 9.89 -21.88
N MET A 286 24.41 8.80 -21.13
CA MET A 286 23.13 8.16 -20.79
C MET A 286 23.04 7.87 -19.30
N ILE A 287 21.84 8.09 -18.75
CA ILE A 287 21.51 7.72 -17.36
C ILE A 287 20.06 7.29 -17.25
N ALA A 288 19.78 6.33 -16.39
CA ALA A 288 18.42 5.90 -16.10
C ALA A 288 17.87 6.67 -14.92
N PHE A 289 16.64 7.16 -15.04
CA PHE A 289 15.88 7.72 -13.93
C PHE A 289 14.43 7.26 -14.00
N LEU A 290 13.93 6.65 -12.93
CA LEU A 290 12.63 5.98 -12.89
C LEU A 290 12.54 4.87 -13.94
N ASP A 291 11.68 5.05 -14.92
CA ASP A 291 11.47 4.16 -16.05
C ASP A 291 11.87 4.80 -17.41
N VAL A 292 12.70 5.84 -17.35
CA VAL A 292 13.20 6.60 -18.49
C VAL A 292 14.71 6.46 -18.60
N LEU A 293 15.19 6.18 -19.79
CA LEU A 293 16.59 6.39 -20.18
C LEU A 293 16.71 7.82 -20.71
N ILE A 294 17.51 8.63 -20.05
CA ILE A 294 17.83 10.00 -20.49
C ILE A 294 19.10 9.94 -21.32
N VAL A 295 19.06 10.50 -22.51
CA VAL A 295 20.20 10.63 -23.41
C VAL A 295 20.58 12.11 -23.48
N HIS A 296 21.74 12.43 -22.95
CA HIS A 296 22.29 13.78 -22.93
C HIS A 296 22.89 14.11 -24.31
N ARG A 297 22.26 15.00 -25.05
CA ARG A 297 22.74 15.52 -26.34
C ARG A 297 23.35 16.90 -26.12
N PRO A 298 24.16 17.39 -27.06
CA PRO A 298 24.77 18.74 -26.92
C PRO A 298 23.76 19.87 -26.76
N ASP A 299 22.57 19.73 -27.35
CA ASP A 299 21.54 20.77 -27.43
C ASP A 299 20.26 20.46 -26.64
N LYS A 300 20.04 19.18 -26.25
CA LYS A 300 18.80 18.74 -25.62
C LYS A 300 18.95 17.43 -24.86
N PHE A 301 17.93 17.07 -24.11
CA PHE A 301 17.78 15.75 -23.50
C PHE A 301 16.78 14.92 -24.30
N ASP A 302 17.24 13.81 -24.91
CA ASP A 302 16.35 12.83 -25.48
C ASP A 302 15.93 11.80 -24.41
N THR A 303 14.77 11.18 -24.60
CA THR A 303 14.24 10.18 -23.66
C THR A 303 13.79 8.92 -24.38
N ALA A 304 14.00 7.77 -23.74
CA ALA A 304 13.55 6.46 -24.18
C ALA A 304 13.02 5.65 -23.00
N VAL A 305 12.33 4.54 -23.26
CA VAL A 305 11.88 3.64 -22.19
C VAL A 305 13.07 2.90 -21.60
N PHE A 306 13.26 2.99 -20.28
CA PHE A 306 14.23 2.21 -19.54
C PHE A 306 13.61 0.95 -18.94
N ARG A 307 14.31 -0.16 -19.01
CA ARG A 307 13.98 -1.42 -18.35
C ARG A 307 15.16 -1.90 -17.55
N LYS A 308 14.91 -2.21 -16.28
CA LYS A 308 15.93 -2.86 -15.44
C LYS A 308 16.24 -4.25 -16.00
N GLU A 309 17.49 -4.70 -15.92
CA GLU A 309 17.93 -6.03 -16.36
C GLU A 309 17.13 -7.17 -15.72
N THR A 310 16.61 -6.96 -14.52
CA THR A 310 15.73 -7.90 -13.82
C THR A 310 14.31 -8.03 -14.41
N ASN A 311 13.99 -7.28 -15.48
CA ASN A 311 12.70 -7.40 -16.14
C ASN A 311 12.65 -8.68 -16.99
N THR A 312 11.77 -9.59 -16.64
CA THR A 312 11.61 -10.89 -17.34
C THR A 312 10.82 -10.80 -18.64
N ASN A 313 10.19 -9.67 -18.96
CA ASN A 313 9.27 -9.48 -20.08
C ASN A 313 8.05 -10.44 -20.06
N ILE A 314 7.83 -11.14 -18.95
CA ILE A 314 6.67 -12.02 -18.75
C ILE A 314 5.50 -11.20 -18.24
N TYR A 315 4.43 -11.15 -19.03
CA TYR A 315 3.16 -10.51 -18.72
C TYR A 315 2.06 -11.56 -18.54
N LEU A 316 0.81 -11.11 -18.46
CA LEU A 316 -0.33 -12.02 -18.44
C LEU A 316 -0.43 -12.71 -19.81
N HIS A 317 -0.11 -14.01 -19.88
CA HIS A 317 -0.09 -14.75 -21.13
C HIS A 317 -1.48 -14.80 -21.77
N TRP A 318 -1.56 -14.77 -23.09
CA TRP A 318 -2.84 -14.71 -23.81
C TRP A 318 -3.77 -15.88 -23.49
N SER A 319 -3.24 -17.07 -23.32
CA SER A 319 -4.01 -18.28 -22.94
C SER A 319 -4.43 -18.34 -21.46
N SER A 320 -3.99 -17.38 -20.61
CA SER A 320 -4.35 -17.40 -19.18
C SER A 320 -5.85 -17.31 -18.98
N PHE A 321 -6.38 -18.05 -18.00
CA PHE A 321 -7.78 -17.97 -17.59
C PHE A 321 -8.04 -16.66 -16.82
N ALA A 322 -8.18 -15.58 -17.59
CA ALA A 322 -8.39 -14.21 -17.11
C ALA A 322 -9.21 -13.41 -18.13
N PRO A 323 -9.92 -12.36 -17.70
CA PRO A 323 -10.69 -11.50 -18.60
C PRO A 323 -9.82 -10.95 -19.75
N ASP A 324 -10.35 -10.96 -20.97
CA ASP A 324 -9.63 -10.38 -22.13
C ASP A 324 -9.35 -8.88 -21.95
N SER A 325 -10.20 -8.18 -21.20
CA SER A 325 -9.99 -6.77 -20.85
C SER A 325 -8.69 -6.54 -20.05
N TRP A 326 -8.30 -7.47 -19.19
CA TRP A 326 -7.04 -7.37 -18.44
C TRP A 326 -5.83 -7.56 -19.33
N LYS A 327 -5.89 -8.54 -20.26
CA LYS A 327 -4.83 -8.81 -21.22
C LYS A 327 -4.64 -7.60 -22.16
N LYS A 328 -5.72 -7.16 -22.81
CA LYS A 328 -5.72 -5.98 -23.67
C LYS A 328 -5.30 -4.71 -22.94
N GLY A 329 -5.74 -4.54 -21.68
CA GLY A 329 -5.35 -3.41 -20.84
C GLY A 329 -3.85 -3.34 -20.59
N THR A 330 -3.19 -4.49 -20.33
CA THR A 330 -1.74 -4.55 -20.13
C THR A 330 -0.98 -4.11 -21.39
N LEU A 331 -1.35 -4.62 -22.55
CA LEU A 331 -0.77 -4.23 -23.84
C LEU A 331 -0.97 -2.72 -24.10
N LYS A 332 -2.20 -2.22 -23.94
CA LYS A 332 -2.54 -0.82 -24.16
C LYS A 332 -1.72 0.12 -23.27
N VAL A 333 -1.55 -0.19 -22.00
CA VAL A 333 -0.76 0.63 -21.06
C VAL A 333 0.70 0.71 -21.50
N LEU A 334 1.30 -0.40 -21.94
CA LEU A 334 2.71 -0.41 -22.36
C LEU A 334 2.91 0.31 -23.71
N VAL A 335 1.99 0.14 -24.67
CA VAL A 335 2.01 0.88 -25.93
C VAL A 335 1.84 2.39 -25.65
N SER A 336 0.87 2.78 -24.84
CA SER A 336 0.69 4.19 -24.46
C SER A 336 1.92 4.78 -23.76
N ARG A 337 2.60 3.97 -22.94
CA ARG A 337 3.85 4.34 -22.29
C ARG A 337 4.98 4.54 -23.31
N ALA A 338 5.12 3.68 -24.31
CA ALA A 338 6.10 3.84 -25.39
C ALA A 338 5.99 5.23 -26.05
N PHE A 339 4.78 5.62 -26.44
CA PHE A 339 4.51 6.93 -27.02
C PHE A 339 4.75 8.09 -26.04
N ALA A 340 4.54 7.92 -24.75
CA ALA A 340 4.71 8.97 -23.75
C ALA A 340 6.18 9.24 -23.39
N LEU A 341 6.99 8.18 -23.36
CA LEU A 341 8.37 8.25 -22.87
C LEU A 341 9.42 8.41 -23.96
N SER A 342 9.12 8.06 -25.20
CA SER A 342 10.06 8.22 -26.31
C SER A 342 10.00 9.62 -26.91
N SER A 343 11.13 10.32 -26.95
CA SER A 343 11.20 11.70 -27.49
C SER A 343 11.43 11.75 -28.99
N THR A 344 11.91 10.67 -29.59
CA THR A 344 12.21 10.58 -31.03
C THR A 344 11.52 9.39 -31.67
N ASP A 345 11.24 9.49 -33.00
CA ASP A 345 10.67 8.39 -33.76
C ASP A 345 11.55 7.14 -33.74
N TYR A 346 12.86 7.33 -33.67
CA TYR A 346 13.80 6.22 -33.56
C TYR A 346 13.58 5.42 -32.26
N PHE A 347 13.58 6.07 -31.11
CA PHE A 347 13.34 5.40 -29.82
C PHE A 347 11.92 4.82 -29.73
N LEU A 348 10.93 5.52 -30.29
CA LEU A 348 9.57 5.01 -30.33
C LEU A 348 9.48 3.74 -31.17
N LYS A 349 10.08 3.71 -32.35
CA LYS A 349 10.08 2.54 -33.22
C LYS A 349 10.75 1.35 -32.52
N MET A 350 11.95 1.54 -31.97
CA MET A 350 12.64 0.48 -31.21
C MET A 350 11.77 -0.09 -30.10
N GLU A 351 11.10 0.76 -29.34
CA GLU A 351 10.24 0.33 -28.25
C GLU A 351 9.01 -0.43 -28.74
N LEU A 352 8.35 0.02 -29.82
CA LEU A 352 7.18 -0.67 -30.39
C LEU A 352 7.55 -2.02 -31.02
N ASP A 353 8.72 -2.13 -31.66
CA ASP A 353 9.25 -3.39 -32.19
C ASP A 353 9.54 -4.37 -31.04
N PHE A 354 10.20 -3.91 -29.99
CA PHE A 354 10.44 -4.70 -28.77
C PHE A 354 9.12 -5.17 -28.10
N LEU A 355 8.11 -4.30 -27.98
CA LEU A 355 6.82 -4.69 -27.42
C LEU A 355 6.11 -5.71 -28.31
N THR A 356 6.22 -5.57 -29.63
CA THR A 356 5.61 -6.51 -30.58
C THR A 356 6.22 -7.90 -30.39
N GLU A 357 7.54 -8.01 -30.40
CA GLU A 357 8.24 -9.27 -30.13
C GLU A 357 7.88 -9.85 -28.77
N THR A 358 7.94 -9.03 -27.72
CA THR A 358 7.62 -9.45 -26.34
C THR A 358 6.20 -10.00 -26.22
N PHE A 359 5.20 -9.34 -26.80
CA PHE A 359 3.82 -9.80 -26.68
C PHE A 359 3.50 -11.00 -27.56
N VAL A 360 4.03 -11.04 -28.77
CA VAL A 360 3.76 -12.13 -29.72
C VAL A 360 4.52 -13.40 -29.32
N GLU A 361 5.87 -13.30 -29.20
CA GLU A 361 6.73 -14.49 -29.04
C GLU A 361 6.75 -15.00 -27.60
N ILE A 362 6.80 -14.10 -26.60
CA ILE A 362 6.93 -14.53 -25.18
C ILE A 362 5.56 -14.73 -24.54
N ASN A 363 4.57 -13.85 -24.85
CA ASN A 363 3.30 -13.82 -24.14
C ASN A 363 2.11 -14.36 -24.95
N GLY A 364 2.35 -14.85 -26.18
CA GLY A 364 1.38 -15.54 -27.02
C GLY A 364 0.21 -14.70 -27.54
N TYR A 365 0.37 -13.36 -27.62
CA TYR A 365 -0.70 -12.48 -28.13
C TYR A 365 -0.84 -12.57 -29.64
N PRO A 366 -2.08 -12.51 -30.17
CA PRO A 366 -2.27 -12.44 -31.62
C PRO A 366 -1.60 -11.19 -32.21
N LYS A 367 -0.78 -11.36 -33.24
CA LYS A 367 -0.01 -10.29 -33.88
C LYS A 367 -0.91 -9.13 -34.34
N TRP A 368 -2.07 -9.44 -34.92
CA TRP A 368 -3.05 -8.44 -35.37
C TRP A 368 -3.53 -7.54 -34.23
N LEU A 369 -3.69 -8.09 -33.00
CA LEU A 369 -4.15 -7.33 -31.85
C LEU A 369 -3.11 -6.32 -31.40
N VAL A 370 -1.82 -6.70 -31.43
CA VAL A 370 -0.71 -5.81 -31.10
C VAL A 370 -0.67 -4.65 -32.07
N TYR A 371 -0.68 -4.93 -33.39
CA TYR A 371 -0.69 -3.87 -34.41
C TYR A 371 -1.92 -2.97 -34.34
N GLN A 372 -3.10 -3.53 -34.14
CA GLN A 372 -4.33 -2.76 -33.95
C GLN A 372 -4.23 -1.82 -32.76
N THR A 373 -3.66 -2.30 -31.64
CA THR A 373 -3.48 -1.49 -30.42
C THR A 373 -2.52 -0.32 -30.68
N ILE A 374 -1.41 -0.56 -31.37
CA ILE A 374 -0.44 0.48 -31.74
C ILE A 374 -1.10 1.51 -32.65
N LYS A 375 -1.83 1.06 -33.69
CA LYS A 375 -2.54 1.93 -34.63
C LYS A 375 -3.53 2.83 -33.90
N LEU A 376 -4.39 2.27 -33.07
CA LEU A 376 -5.40 3.03 -32.31
C LEU A 376 -4.77 4.06 -31.35
N GLU A 377 -3.64 3.73 -30.72
CA GLU A 377 -2.97 4.68 -29.83
C GLU A 377 -2.32 5.83 -30.63
N LYS A 378 -1.77 5.54 -31.81
CA LYS A 378 -1.23 6.56 -32.71
C LYS A 378 -2.33 7.50 -33.21
N GLU A 379 -3.47 6.96 -33.68
CA GLU A 379 -4.62 7.74 -34.14
C GLU A 379 -5.18 8.64 -33.04
N LYS A 380 -5.32 8.09 -31.82
CA LYS A 380 -5.78 8.85 -30.65
C LYS A 380 -4.88 10.05 -30.35
N ARG A 381 -3.57 9.90 -30.43
CA ARG A 381 -2.62 11.01 -30.17
C ARG A 381 -2.65 12.07 -31.28
N ASN A 382 -2.79 11.65 -32.51
CA ASN A 382 -2.96 12.59 -33.61
C ASN A 382 -4.26 13.40 -33.47
N ALA A 383 -5.35 12.77 -33.00
CA ALA A 383 -6.61 13.45 -32.70
C ALA A 383 -6.51 14.43 -31.52
N ILE A 384 -5.79 14.11 -30.47
CA ILE A 384 -5.59 15.01 -29.32
C ILE A 384 -4.78 16.24 -29.74
N ASN A 385 -3.77 16.10 -30.57
CA ASN A 385 -2.98 17.22 -31.09
C ASN A 385 -3.81 18.19 -31.94
N ILE A 386 -4.97 17.75 -32.45
CA ILE A 386 -5.90 18.59 -33.25
C ILE A 386 -6.97 19.23 -32.34
N THR A 387 -7.29 18.62 -31.17
CA THR A 387 -8.44 19.00 -30.31
C THR A 387 -8.06 19.69 -29.01
N ASP A 388 -6.81 20.09 -28.77
CA ASP A 388 -6.37 20.76 -27.52
C ASP A 388 -7.05 22.14 -27.25
N GLN A 389 -8.17 22.44 -27.90
CA GLN A 389 -8.95 23.66 -27.63
C GLN A 389 -10.35 23.44 -27.04
N ILE A 390 -10.88 22.24 -26.96
CA ILE A 390 -12.25 22.02 -26.42
C ILE A 390 -12.37 20.63 -25.79
N SER A 391 -12.29 20.51 -24.48
CA SER A 391 -13.13 19.57 -23.72
C SER A 391 -13.12 19.90 -22.24
N GLU A 392 -14.08 20.68 -21.80
CA GLU A 392 -14.61 20.62 -20.44
C GLU A 392 -15.07 19.18 -20.19
N ILE A 393 -14.52 18.57 -19.14
CA ILE A 393 -14.99 17.28 -18.64
C ILE A 393 -16.43 17.53 -18.16
N GLN A 394 -17.39 17.07 -18.91
CA GLN A 394 -18.76 16.94 -18.42
C GLN A 394 -18.74 15.97 -17.24
N ASN A 395 -18.86 16.50 -16.04
CA ASN A 395 -19.16 15.74 -14.84
C ASN A 395 -20.51 15.05 -15.02
N ASP A 396 -20.49 13.75 -15.28
CA ASP A 396 -21.65 12.86 -15.39
C ASP A 396 -22.23 12.60 -13.98
N SER A 397 -22.75 13.68 -13.35
CA SER A 397 -23.15 13.71 -11.94
C SER A 397 -24.56 13.16 -11.68
N GLN A 398 -25.26 12.63 -12.68
CA GLN A 398 -26.66 12.17 -12.54
C GLN A 398 -26.83 10.65 -12.43
N HIS A 399 -25.79 9.82 -12.65
CA HIS A 399 -25.93 8.37 -12.64
C HIS A 399 -25.52 7.75 -11.29
N LYS A 400 -26.37 6.88 -10.75
CA LYS A 400 -26.02 6.02 -9.60
C LYS A 400 -25.05 4.94 -10.07
N ASN A 401 -23.79 5.02 -9.63
CA ASN A 401 -22.76 4.06 -9.99
C ASN A 401 -22.76 2.85 -9.05
N PHE A 402 -23.02 1.66 -9.57
CA PHE A 402 -22.92 0.40 -8.84
C PHE A 402 -21.73 -0.42 -9.34
N GLN A 403 -20.93 -0.93 -8.41
CA GLN A 403 -19.84 -1.85 -8.70
C GLN A 403 -20.23 -3.26 -8.27
N LEU A 404 -20.32 -4.17 -9.23
CA LEU A 404 -20.57 -5.58 -8.98
C LEU A 404 -19.24 -6.34 -9.07
N VAL A 405 -18.81 -6.96 -7.97
CA VAL A 405 -17.58 -7.73 -7.89
C VAL A 405 -17.91 -9.22 -7.94
N VAL A 406 -17.44 -9.92 -8.98
CA VAL A 406 -17.75 -11.34 -9.20
C VAL A 406 -16.48 -12.13 -9.55
N PRO A 407 -16.40 -13.42 -9.18
CA PRO A 407 -15.32 -14.30 -9.64
C PRO A 407 -15.37 -14.47 -11.17
N TYR A 408 -14.21 -14.49 -11.81
CA TYR A 408 -14.15 -14.76 -13.25
C TYR A 408 -14.48 -16.23 -13.53
N GLN A 409 -15.46 -16.45 -14.39
CA GLN A 409 -16.01 -17.78 -14.75
C GLN A 409 -15.83 -18.08 -16.25
N GLY A 410 -14.85 -17.44 -16.89
CA GLY A 410 -14.60 -17.58 -18.32
C GLY A 410 -15.59 -16.77 -19.19
N LYS A 411 -15.48 -16.95 -20.52
CA LYS A 411 -16.28 -16.18 -21.50
C LYS A 411 -17.79 -16.36 -21.36
N LYS A 412 -18.24 -17.55 -20.94
CA LYS A 412 -19.67 -17.79 -20.66
C LYS A 412 -20.15 -16.94 -19.51
N GLY A 413 -19.35 -16.85 -18.43
CA GLY A 413 -19.64 -15.99 -17.29
C GLY A 413 -19.67 -14.50 -17.68
N GLU A 414 -18.75 -14.03 -18.53
CA GLU A 414 -18.76 -12.64 -19.04
C GLU A 414 -20.06 -12.36 -19.83
N SER A 415 -20.50 -13.28 -20.67
CA SER A 415 -21.75 -13.16 -21.44
C SER A 415 -22.98 -13.06 -20.52
N ILE A 416 -23.05 -13.89 -19.49
CA ILE A 416 -24.14 -13.85 -18.50
C ILE A 416 -24.14 -12.52 -17.77
N MET A 417 -22.97 -12.07 -17.30
CA MET A 417 -22.85 -10.78 -16.60
C MET A 417 -23.20 -9.59 -17.49
N LYS A 418 -22.85 -9.63 -18.77
CA LYS A 418 -23.25 -8.60 -19.74
C LYS A 418 -24.77 -8.55 -19.93
N ARG A 419 -25.43 -9.71 -20.03
CA ARG A 419 -26.89 -9.78 -20.11
C ARG A 419 -27.53 -9.24 -18.85
N PHE A 420 -27.02 -9.64 -17.67
CA PHE A 420 -27.51 -9.17 -16.38
C PHE A 420 -27.38 -7.67 -16.21
N THR A 421 -26.21 -7.09 -16.54
CA THR A 421 -26.01 -5.63 -16.48
C THR A 421 -26.89 -4.87 -17.45
N ASN A 422 -27.11 -5.38 -18.66
CA ASN A 422 -28.01 -4.76 -19.64
C ASN A 422 -29.47 -4.76 -19.12
N THR A 423 -29.90 -5.86 -18.50
CA THR A 423 -31.25 -5.93 -17.89
C THR A 423 -31.40 -4.88 -16.80
N ILE A 424 -30.40 -4.70 -15.91
CA ILE A 424 -30.45 -3.67 -14.86
C ILE A 424 -30.53 -2.27 -15.47
N VAL A 425 -29.68 -1.96 -16.45
CA VAL A 425 -29.65 -0.64 -17.09
C VAL A 425 -30.94 -0.35 -17.85
N ASN A 426 -31.52 -1.35 -18.50
CA ASN A 426 -32.81 -1.19 -19.20
C ASN A 426 -33.97 -0.94 -18.23
N THR A 427 -33.93 -1.58 -17.04
CA THR A 427 -34.96 -1.40 -16.00
C THR A 427 -34.76 -0.09 -15.20
N PHE A 428 -33.52 0.32 -15.01
CA PHE A 428 -33.12 1.51 -14.26
C PHE A 428 -32.11 2.35 -15.07
N PRO A 429 -32.57 3.16 -16.04
CA PRO A 429 -31.71 3.90 -16.98
C PRO A 429 -30.72 4.86 -16.31
N GLU A 430 -31.04 5.39 -15.12
CA GLU A 430 -30.18 6.25 -14.30
C GLU A 430 -29.05 5.50 -13.56
N THR A 431 -28.94 4.19 -13.79
CA THR A 431 -28.00 3.31 -13.09
C THR A 431 -26.87 2.88 -14.03
N LYS A 432 -25.64 3.11 -13.62
CA LYS A 432 -24.44 2.60 -14.30
C LYS A 432 -23.86 1.44 -13.51
N VAL A 433 -23.88 0.24 -14.07
CA VAL A 433 -23.33 -0.96 -13.44
C VAL A 433 -21.97 -1.30 -14.01
N ARG A 434 -20.94 -1.32 -13.15
CA ARG A 434 -19.60 -1.74 -13.51
C ARG A 434 -19.29 -3.12 -12.93
N VAL A 435 -19.09 -4.11 -13.80
CA VAL A 435 -18.63 -5.44 -13.38
C VAL A 435 -17.11 -5.43 -13.20
N THR A 436 -16.67 -5.87 -12.03
CA THR A 436 -15.25 -6.07 -11.71
C THR A 436 -15.03 -7.55 -11.43
N TYR A 437 -14.16 -8.17 -12.21
CA TYR A 437 -13.83 -9.58 -12.02
C TYR A 437 -12.73 -9.76 -10.97
N THR A 438 -12.83 -10.85 -10.20
CA THR A 438 -11.77 -11.32 -9.31
C THR A 438 -11.24 -12.65 -9.82
N SER A 439 -9.97 -12.95 -9.54
CA SER A 439 -9.36 -14.25 -9.80
C SER A 439 -8.58 -14.71 -8.58
N THR A 440 -8.52 -16.01 -8.38
CA THR A 440 -7.67 -16.63 -7.36
C THR A 440 -6.20 -16.47 -7.76
N ARG A 441 -5.40 -15.93 -6.86
CA ARG A 441 -3.96 -15.75 -7.09
C ARG A 441 -3.20 -16.91 -6.47
N LEU A 442 -2.17 -17.42 -7.15
CA LEU A 442 -1.30 -18.44 -6.59
C LEU A 442 -0.69 -17.99 -5.25
N SER A 443 -0.38 -16.70 -5.11
CA SER A 443 0.14 -16.13 -3.85
C SER A 443 -0.83 -16.23 -2.67
N SER A 444 -2.13 -16.43 -2.89
CA SER A 444 -3.09 -16.67 -1.80
C SER A 444 -2.92 -18.04 -1.15
N GLN A 445 -2.28 -18.98 -1.84
CA GLN A 445 -1.95 -20.31 -1.32
C GLN A 445 -0.72 -20.30 -0.39
N PHE A 446 0.12 -19.27 -0.49
CA PHE A 446 1.37 -19.14 0.26
C PHE A 446 1.33 -17.92 1.16
N ASN A 447 1.02 -18.14 2.43
CA ASN A 447 0.95 -17.04 3.39
C ASN A 447 2.30 -16.86 4.10
N LEU A 448 2.95 -15.73 3.87
CA LEU A 448 4.21 -15.36 4.53
C LEU A 448 4.00 -14.65 5.89
N LYS A 449 2.76 -14.22 6.15
CA LYS A 449 2.42 -13.53 7.37
C LYS A 449 1.91 -14.52 8.40
N ASP A 450 2.28 -14.34 9.65
CA ASP A 450 1.75 -15.12 10.75
C ASP A 450 0.22 -15.05 10.81
N LYS A 451 -0.39 -16.17 11.18
CA LYS A 451 -1.82 -16.17 11.51
C LYS A 451 -2.01 -15.37 12.80
N THR A 452 -3.10 -14.62 12.88
CA THR A 452 -3.48 -13.99 14.14
C THR A 452 -3.82 -15.08 15.16
N PRO A 453 -3.27 -15.07 16.37
CA PRO A 453 -3.64 -15.99 17.42
C PRO A 453 -5.15 -16.03 17.63
N PHE A 454 -5.68 -17.18 18.07
CA PHE A 454 -7.12 -17.39 18.17
C PHE A 454 -7.81 -16.35 19.05
N GLU A 455 -7.24 -16.09 20.23
CA GLU A 455 -7.71 -15.13 21.23
C GLU A 455 -7.65 -13.67 20.74
N HIS A 456 -6.76 -13.36 19.80
CA HIS A 456 -6.59 -12.01 19.23
C HIS A 456 -7.41 -11.78 17.95
N GLN A 457 -8.16 -12.79 17.46
CA GLN A 457 -9.03 -12.60 16.32
C GLN A 457 -10.14 -11.60 16.64
N HIS A 458 -10.50 -10.80 15.66
CA HIS A 458 -11.52 -9.74 15.76
C HIS A 458 -12.38 -9.70 14.50
N ASN A 459 -13.49 -8.99 14.55
CA ASN A 459 -14.47 -8.96 13.45
C ASN A 459 -14.94 -10.37 13.09
N VAL A 460 -15.33 -11.14 14.10
CA VAL A 460 -15.72 -12.54 14.00
C VAL A 460 -17.16 -12.77 14.46
N VAL A 461 -17.76 -13.83 13.94
CA VAL A 461 -18.92 -14.48 14.52
C VAL A 461 -18.43 -15.77 15.19
N TYR A 462 -18.85 -15.97 16.43
CA TYR A 462 -18.36 -17.07 17.27
C TYR A 462 -19.53 -17.85 17.87
N LYS A 463 -19.26 -19.08 18.25
CA LYS A 463 -20.13 -19.96 19.04
C LYS A 463 -19.47 -20.19 20.39
N ALA A 464 -20.16 -19.85 21.46
CA ALA A 464 -19.77 -20.19 22.82
C ALA A 464 -20.56 -21.42 23.30
N LYS A 465 -19.89 -22.36 23.96
CA LYS A 465 -20.48 -23.57 24.51
C LYS A 465 -20.33 -23.56 26.03
N CYS A 466 -21.39 -23.82 26.76
CA CYS A 466 -21.29 -24.01 28.21
C CYS A 466 -20.46 -25.25 28.52
N PRO A 467 -19.46 -25.19 29.43
CA PRO A 467 -18.63 -26.36 29.76
C PRO A 467 -19.42 -27.49 30.40
N ASP A 468 -20.48 -27.20 31.17
CA ASP A 468 -21.18 -28.17 31.98
C ASP A 468 -22.43 -28.78 31.35
N CYS A 469 -23.13 -28.07 30.46
CA CYS A 469 -24.44 -28.54 29.93
C CYS A 469 -24.58 -28.51 28.41
N ASN A 470 -23.55 -28.25 27.67
CA ASN A 470 -23.53 -28.20 26.20
C ASN A 470 -24.46 -27.14 25.56
N HIS A 471 -25.15 -26.30 26.33
CA HIS A 471 -25.93 -25.19 25.76
C HIS A 471 -25.02 -24.23 25.02
N THR A 472 -25.46 -23.79 23.86
CA THR A 472 -24.67 -22.95 22.96
C THR A 472 -25.27 -21.55 22.79
N TYR A 473 -24.39 -20.60 22.53
CA TYR A 473 -24.71 -19.23 22.17
C TYR A 473 -23.93 -18.83 20.93
N VAL A 474 -24.56 -18.17 19.97
CA VAL A 474 -23.91 -17.56 18.82
C VAL A 474 -23.92 -16.05 18.98
N GLY A 475 -22.78 -15.41 18.81
CA GLY A 475 -22.64 -13.96 18.92
C GLY A 475 -21.58 -13.41 17.97
N GLU A 476 -21.55 -12.08 17.87
CA GLU A 476 -20.54 -11.37 17.08
C GLU A 476 -19.70 -10.44 17.94
N THR A 477 -18.50 -10.16 17.48
CA THR A 477 -17.65 -9.13 18.08
C THR A 477 -16.80 -8.43 17.03
N GLY A 478 -16.73 -7.09 17.13
CA GLY A 478 -15.74 -6.29 16.40
C GLY A 478 -14.41 -6.19 17.16
N ARG A 479 -14.41 -6.50 18.46
CA ARG A 479 -13.25 -6.46 19.36
C ARG A 479 -12.50 -7.78 19.33
N ARG A 480 -11.36 -7.86 20.04
CA ARG A 480 -10.65 -9.12 20.23
C ARG A 480 -11.55 -10.15 20.92
N LEU A 481 -11.45 -11.41 20.48
CA LEU A 481 -12.25 -12.50 21.03
C LEU A 481 -11.98 -12.66 22.54
N ALA A 482 -10.71 -12.55 22.99
CA ALA A 482 -10.36 -12.63 24.42
C ALA A 482 -11.16 -11.65 25.28
N VAL A 483 -11.32 -10.40 24.85
CA VAL A 483 -12.12 -9.39 25.55
C VAL A 483 -13.59 -9.83 25.65
N ARG A 484 -14.11 -10.41 24.57
CA ARG A 484 -15.49 -10.90 24.55
C ARG A 484 -15.70 -12.13 25.42
N VAL A 485 -14.70 -13.00 25.52
CA VAL A 485 -14.68 -14.15 26.44
C VAL A 485 -14.77 -13.66 27.88
N GLU A 486 -13.92 -12.70 28.27
CA GLU A 486 -13.91 -12.10 29.62
C GLU A 486 -15.27 -11.44 29.96
N GLU A 487 -15.88 -10.74 28.99
CA GLU A 487 -17.23 -10.18 29.16
C GLU A 487 -18.27 -11.28 29.45
N HIS A 488 -18.25 -12.37 28.71
CA HIS A 488 -19.15 -13.49 28.91
C HIS A 488 -18.90 -14.24 30.21
N ALA A 489 -17.64 -14.31 30.66
CA ALA A 489 -17.26 -15.00 31.90
C ALA A 489 -17.60 -14.18 33.15
N GLU A 490 -17.28 -12.86 33.15
CA GLU A 490 -17.21 -12.08 34.39
C GLU A 490 -17.89 -10.71 34.34
N THR A 491 -17.66 -9.91 33.29
CA THR A 491 -17.91 -8.46 33.35
C THR A 491 -19.25 -8.03 32.77
N ASP A 492 -19.81 -8.71 31.76
CA ASP A 492 -21.09 -8.36 31.12
C ASP A 492 -22.26 -9.12 31.75
N LYS A 493 -22.84 -8.57 32.82
CA LYS A 493 -24.03 -9.11 33.51
C LYS A 493 -25.28 -9.19 32.62
N THR A 494 -25.27 -8.55 31.46
CA THR A 494 -26.40 -8.60 30.49
C THR A 494 -26.27 -9.77 29.53
N SER A 495 -25.06 -10.34 29.40
CA SER A 495 -24.76 -11.49 28.55
C SER A 495 -25.60 -12.71 28.92
N GLN A 496 -26.22 -13.37 27.94
CA GLN A 496 -26.98 -14.61 28.17
C GLN A 496 -26.08 -15.76 28.63
N VAL A 497 -24.81 -15.80 28.17
CA VAL A 497 -23.83 -16.78 28.61
C VAL A 497 -23.49 -16.59 30.10
N TYR A 498 -23.22 -15.34 30.52
CA TYR A 498 -22.99 -15.00 31.93
C TYR A 498 -24.21 -15.37 32.81
N ARG A 499 -25.41 -14.94 32.40
CA ARG A 499 -26.66 -15.24 33.15
C ARG A 499 -26.92 -16.73 33.28
N HIS A 500 -26.64 -17.50 32.22
CA HIS A 500 -26.80 -18.95 32.25
C HIS A 500 -25.84 -19.60 33.25
N SER A 501 -24.53 -19.26 33.21
CA SER A 501 -23.58 -19.84 34.16
C SER A 501 -23.92 -19.51 35.62
N ARG A 502 -24.34 -18.26 35.90
CA ARG A 502 -24.69 -17.85 37.25
C ARG A 502 -26.00 -18.48 37.74
N ALA A 503 -27.06 -18.49 36.90
CA ALA A 503 -28.35 -19.05 37.28
C ALA A 503 -28.31 -20.56 37.51
N LYS A 504 -27.42 -21.27 36.84
CA LYS A 504 -27.27 -22.72 36.93
C LYS A 504 -26.06 -23.15 37.79
N GLN A 505 -25.32 -22.20 38.33
CA GLN A 505 -24.09 -22.43 39.09
C GLN A 505 -23.05 -23.22 38.27
N HIS A 506 -23.01 -22.99 36.94
CA HIS A 506 -22.08 -23.60 36.05
C HIS A 506 -20.75 -22.86 36.02
N THR A 507 -19.68 -23.58 35.64
CA THR A 507 -18.35 -23.04 35.45
C THR A 507 -18.36 -21.89 34.44
N PRO A 508 -17.73 -20.74 34.71
CA PRO A 508 -17.61 -19.66 33.74
C PRO A 508 -16.89 -20.13 32.47
N VAL A 509 -17.33 -19.62 31.32
CA VAL A 509 -16.69 -19.95 30.04
C VAL A 509 -15.28 -19.37 29.97
N ASN A 510 -14.39 -20.07 29.28
CA ASN A 510 -13.05 -19.62 28.94
C ASN A 510 -12.82 -19.72 27.43
N ILE A 511 -11.64 -19.34 26.95
CA ILE A 511 -11.32 -19.28 25.50
C ILE A 511 -11.49 -20.63 24.79
N GLN A 512 -11.30 -21.75 25.47
CA GLN A 512 -11.44 -23.10 24.89
C GLN A 512 -12.90 -23.48 24.61
N ASN A 513 -13.83 -22.77 25.22
CA ASN A 513 -15.27 -22.97 25.01
C ASN A 513 -15.82 -22.21 23.78
N PHE A 514 -14.94 -21.52 23.06
CA PHE A 514 -15.32 -20.72 21.90
C PHE A 514 -14.83 -21.32 20.59
N GLU A 515 -15.65 -21.21 19.58
CA GLU A 515 -15.38 -21.59 18.19
C GLU A 515 -15.67 -20.40 17.29
N ILE A 516 -14.78 -20.08 16.34
CA ILE A 516 -15.03 -19.03 15.33
C ILE A 516 -15.76 -19.65 14.16
N LEU A 517 -17.01 -19.26 13.94
CA LEU A 517 -17.85 -19.69 12.83
C LEU A 517 -17.52 -18.93 11.54
N GLY A 518 -17.10 -17.68 11.66
CA GLY A 518 -16.74 -16.87 10.52
C GLY A 518 -15.89 -15.66 10.93
N SER A 519 -15.02 -15.20 10.02
CA SER A 519 -14.05 -14.13 10.28
C SER A 519 -13.96 -13.13 9.13
N GLY A 520 -13.33 -11.96 9.38
CA GLY A 520 -13.09 -10.95 8.35
C GLY A 520 -14.25 -9.98 8.09
N TYR A 521 -15.29 -10.01 8.88
CA TYR A 521 -16.47 -9.14 8.77
C TYR A 521 -16.17 -7.73 9.31
N LYS A 522 -15.39 -6.93 8.57
CA LYS A 522 -15.03 -5.55 8.98
C LYS A 522 -16.22 -4.61 9.08
N ASN A 523 -17.22 -4.80 8.22
CA ASN A 523 -18.46 -4.03 8.26
C ASN A 523 -19.38 -4.57 9.35
N TYR A 524 -19.87 -3.69 10.22
CA TYR A 524 -20.80 -4.04 11.30
C TYR A 524 -22.06 -4.75 10.80
N PHE A 525 -22.68 -4.23 9.74
CA PHE A 525 -23.91 -4.82 9.20
C PHE A 525 -23.67 -6.21 8.61
N LEU A 526 -22.58 -6.40 7.86
CA LEU A 526 -22.22 -7.72 7.33
C LEU A 526 -21.97 -8.73 8.46
N ARG A 527 -21.36 -8.29 9.56
CA ARG A 527 -21.13 -9.13 10.72
C ARG A 527 -22.45 -9.52 11.41
N LYS A 528 -23.40 -8.57 11.56
CA LYS A 528 -24.74 -8.84 12.07
C LYS A 528 -25.56 -9.76 11.17
N ILE A 529 -25.46 -9.63 9.86
CA ILE A 529 -26.09 -10.53 8.91
C ILE A 529 -25.50 -11.95 9.07
N ALA A 530 -24.18 -12.08 9.12
CA ALA A 530 -23.51 -13.37 9.33
C ALA A 530 -23.93 -14.01 10.67
N GLU A 531 -23.99 -13.24 11.76
CA GLU A 531 -24.52 -13.71 13.06
C GLU A 531 -25.95 -14.27 12.90
N SER A 532 -26.84 -13.57 12.22
CA SER A 532 -28.23 -14.02 11.99
C SER A 532 -28.30 -15.32 11.18
N VAL A 533 -27.41 -15.48 10.17
CA VAL A 533 -27.32 -16.72 9.38
C VAL A 533 -26.88 -17.87 10.26
N PHE A 534 -25.81 -17.70 11.05
CA PHE A 534 -25.30 -18.75 11.93
C PHE A 534 -26.26 -19.07 13.10
N ILE A 535 -27.02 -18.11 13.62
CA ILE A 535 -28.09 -18.39 14.59
C ILE A 535 -29.14 -19.30 13.96
N LYS A 536 -29.56 -19.03 12.73
CA LYS A 536 -30.55 -19.87 12.02
C LYS A 536 -30.01 -21.28 11.73
N GLU A 537 -28.75 -21.38 11.39
CA GLU A 537 -28.09 -22.65 11.07
C GLU A 537 -27.86 -23.54 12.32
N HIS A 538 -27.27 -22.95 13.37
CA HIS A 538 -26.88 -23.68 14.59
C HIS A 538 -27.97 -23.80 15.66
N LYS A 539 -29.05 -23.02 15.58
CA LYS A 539 -30.21 -22.99 16.52
C LYS A 539 -29.75 -23.01 18.00
N PRO A 540 -28.91 -22.06 18.42
CA PRO A 540 -28.36 -22.04 19.77
C PRO A 540 -29.41 -21.78 20.83
N ILE A 541 -29.36 -22.53 21.93
CA ILE A 541 -30.40 -22.50 23.01
C ILE A 541 -30.37 -21.20 23.82
N LEU A 542 -29.16 -20.62 24.01
CA LEU A 542 -28.99 -19.41 24.81
C LEU A 542 -29.33 -18.11 24.09
N ASN A 543 -29.55 -18.12 22.77
CA ASN A 543 -29.97 -16.93 22.05
C ASN A 543 -31.48 -16.70 22.27
N LYS A 544 -31.85 -15.60 22.92
CA LYS A 544 -33.24 -15.19 23.04
C LYS A 544 -33.86 -14.72 21.73
N GLN A 545 -33.04 -14.28 20.80
CA GLN A 545 -33.43 -13.81 19.48
C GLN A 545 -33.12 -14.86 18.44
N ASN A 546 -34.11 -15.19 17.60
CA ASN A 546 -33.91 -16.09 16.47
C ASN A 546 -33.06 -15.46 15.33
N LYS A 547 -32.80 -14.15 15.38
CA LYS A 547 -32.06 -13.38 14.40
C LYS A 547 -31.54 -12.08 15.00
N SER A 548 -30.35 -11.67 14.62
CA SER A 548 -29.72 -10.39 15.02
C SER A 548 -30.25 -9.22 14.17
N VAL A 549 -30.47 -9.46 12.88
CA VAL A 549 -31.07 -8.51 11.91
C VAL A 549 -32.12 -9.25 11.10
N PRO A 550 -33.27 -8.64 10.78
CA PRO A 550 -34.24 -9.25 9.89
C PRO A 550 -33.61 -9.48 8.52
N ILE A 551 -33.48 -10.73 8.13
CA ILE A 551 -33.01 -11.10 6.79
C ILE A 551 -34.26 -11.47 5.99
N PHE A 552 -34.72 -10.57 5.14
CA PHE A 552 -35.70 -10.88 4.10
C PHE A 552 -34.91 -11.47 2.92
N LEU A 553 -34.73 -12.79 2.92
CA LEU A 553 -34.34 -13.51 1.71
C LEU A 553 -35.60 -13.61 0.87
N PHE A 554 -35.49 -13.29 -0.40
CA PHE A 554 -36.57 -13.45 -1.37
C PHE A 554 -37.20 -14.84 -1.21
N THR A 555 -38.48 -14.88 -0.86
CA THR A 555 -39.33 -16.06 -0.91
C THR A 555 -39.68 -16.37 -2.36
#